data_07d4b9955b26e59e1725faf72ee83e7b
#
_entry.id   07d4b9955b26e59e1725faf72ee83e7b
#
_cell.length_a   1.000
_cell.length_b   1.000
_cell.length_c   1.000
_cell.angle_alpha   90.00
_cell.angle_beta   90.00
_cell.angle_gamma   90.00
#
_symmetry.space_group_name_H-M   'P 1'
#
loop_
_entity.id
_entity.type
_entity.pdbx_description
1 polymer ?
#
loop_
_entity_poly.entity_id
_entity_poly.type
_entity_poly.pdbx_seq_one_letter_code
_entity_poly.pdbx_strand_id
1 'polypeptide(L)'
;SENWKTITAAFIDESYLIGYLTTEEYYHFIGNLRGISKAEINSWVQTFEPFFNGEILGQKKYLRDFSKGNQKKAGIVGSLIGNPEVVLLDEPFANLDPTTQIRLKSLIKLEAEKNGTTFLISSHDLTHVTEVCDRIVLLEKGKMIQDIETTSKTLKELEQYFSN
;
A
#
# COMPACT_ATOMS: atom_id res chain seq x y z
N SER A 1 12.72 -7.70 -21.60
CA SER A 1 13.19 -6.49 -20.89
C SER A 1 12.70 -6.57 -19.44
N GLU A 2 13.60 -6.36 -18.48
CA GLU A 2 13.24 -6.38 -17.04
C GLU A 2 12.97 -4.97 -16.48
N ASN A 3 12.81 -3.98 -17.35
CA ASN A 3 12.63 -2.58 -16.96
C ASN A 3 11.42 -2.35 -16.03
N TRP A 4 10.39 -3.21 -16.11
CA TRP A 4 9.24 -3.09 -15.23
C TRP A 4 9.60 -3.23 -13.73
N LYS A 5 10.69 -3.94 -13.38
CA LYS A 5 11.15 -4.10 -12.00
C LYS A 5 11.66 -2.79 -11.38
N THR A 6 12.11 -1.85 -12.21
CA THR A 6 12.59 -0.55 -11.71
C THR A 6 11.46 0.42 -11.40
N ILE A 7 10.36 0.30 -12.12
CA ILE A 7 9.19 1.21 -12.02
C ILE A 7 8.05 0.63 -11.19
N THR A 8 8.09 -0.66 -10.86
CA THR A 8 7.00 -1.35 -10.14
C THR A 8 7.46 -1.77 -8.75
N ALA A 9 6.54 -1.66 -7.79
CA ALA A 9 6.66 -2.24 -6.47
C ALA A 9 5.36 -2.95 -6.08
N ALA A 10 5.42 -3.80 -5.06
CA ALA A 10 4.25 -4.51 -4.57
C ALA A 10 4.32 -4.74 -3.06
N PHE A 11 3.19 -4.69 -2.39
CA PHE A 11 2.98 -5.28 -1.09
C PHE A 11 1.79 -6.24 -1.18
N ILE A 12 2.08 -7.52 -1.09
CA ILE A 12 1.09 -8.59 -1.23
C ILE A 12 0.60 -9.05 0.15
N ASP A 13 1.55 -9.40 1.03
CA ASP A 13 1.24 -9.96 2.35
C ASP A 13 2.42 -9.78 3.30
N GLU A 14 2.18 -9.78 4.61
CA GLU A 14 3.21 -9.63 5.63
C GLU A 14 4.22 -10.79 5.65
N SER A 15 3.86 -11.96 5.13
CA SER A 15 4.76 -13.11 5.04
C SER A 15 5.93 -12.92 4.06
N TYR A 16 5.81 -11.97 3.15
CA TYR A 16 6.89 -11.60 2.23
C TYR A 16 7.89 -10.61 2.84
N LEU A 17 7.62 -10.09 4.03
CA LEU A 17 8.59 -9.23 4.72
C LEU A 17 9.79 -10.05 5.21
N ILE A 18 10.97 -9.42 5.20
CA ILE A 18 12.16 -10.02 5.80
C ILE A 18 12.04 -9.87 7.33
N GLY A 19 11.29 -10.79 7.95
CA GLY A 19 10.85 -10.70 9.33
C GLY A 19 11.97 -10.62 10.38
N TYR A 20 13.21 -10.98 10.05
CA TYR A 20 14.38 -10.93 10.91
C TYR A 20 15.16 -9.60 10.85
N LEU A 21 14.68 -8.65 10.07
CA LEU A 21 15.21 -7.29 10.05
C LEU A 21 14.34 -6.38 10.95
N THR A 22 14.96 -5.36 11.53
CA THR A 22 14.24 -4.22 12.07
C THR A 22 13.65 -3.40 10.91
N THR A 23 12.70 -2.53 11.17
CA THR A 23 12.12 -1.68 10.12
C THR A 23 13.17 -0.82 9.43
N GLU A 24 14.13 -0.27 10.19
CA GLU A 24 15.21 0.52 9.65
C GLU A 24 16.13 -0.30 8.73
N GLU A 25 16.55 -1.49 9.16
CA GLU A 25 17.35 -2.40 8.34
C GLU A 25 16.63 -2.82 7.06
N TYR A 26 15.33 -3.10 7.15
CA TYR A 26 14.48 -3.45 6.02
C TYR A 26 14.42 -2.32 4.99
N TYR A 27 14.20 -1.07 5.43
CA TYR A 27 14.15 0.08 4.53
C TYR A 27 15.52 0.39 3.92
N HIS A 28 16.59 0.28 4.69
CA HIS A 28 17.97 0.41 4.16
C HIS A 28 18.27 -0.68 3.13
N PHE A 29 17.82 -1.91 3.35
CA PHE A 29 17.99 -3.00 2.40
C PHE A 29 17.30 -2.68 1.08
N ILE A 30 16.01 -2.28 1.09
CA ILE A 30 15.28 -1.91 -0.12
C ILE A 30 15.93 -0.69 -0.79
N GLY A 31 16.26 0.35 -0.01
CA GLY A 31 16.90 1.56 -0.52
C GLY A 31 18.22 1.26 -1.23
N ASN A 32 19.05 0.39 -0.64
CA ASN A 32 20.31 -0.02 -1.25
C ASN A 32 20.11 -0.73 -2.60
N LEU A 33 19.07 -1.59 -2.72
CA LEU A 33 18.73 -2.24 -4.00
C LEU A 33 18.32 -1.23 -5.08
N ARG A 34 17.83 -0.07 -4.68
CA ARG A 34 17.43 1.03 -5.57
C ARG A 34 18.50 2.13 -5.70
N GLY A 35 19.68 1.93 -5.13
CA GLY A 35 20.79 2.89 -5.18
C GLY A 35 20.59 4.15 -4.32
N ILE A 36 19.69 4.09 -3.32
CA ILE A 36 19.39 5.20 -2.42
C ILE A 36 20.22 5.05 -1.15
N SER A 37 20.85 6.14 -0.71
CA SER A 37 21.68 6.13 0.49
C SER A 37 20.86 5.96 1.77
N LYS A 38 21.50 5.46 2.84
CA LYS A 38 20.87 5.33 4.16
C LYS A 38 20.38 6.69 4.72
N ALA A 39 21.14 7.75 4.48
CA ALA A 39 20.78 9.08 4.94
C ALA A 39 19.50 9.60 4.25
N GLU A 40 19.38 9.38 2.95
CA GLU A 40 18.17 9.71 2.18
C GLU A 40 16.97 8.90 2.67
N ILE A 41 17.13 7.57 2.87
CA ILE A 41 16.05 6.72 3.40
C ILE A 41 15.63 7.20 4.79
N ASN A 42 16.56 7.50 5.68
CA ASN A 42 16.24 7.95 7.03
C ASN A 42 15.44 9.27 7.02
N SER A 43 15.77 10.20 6.14
CA SER A 43 15.04 11.45 5.99
C SER A 43 13.66 11.22 5.37
N TRP A 44 13.59 10.39 4.33
CA TRP A 44 12.38 10.11 3.60
C TRP A 44 11.35 9.38 4.49
N VAL A 45 11.75 8.38 5.24
CA VAL A 45 10.85 7.59 6.08
C VAL A 45 10.18 8.39 7.20
N GLN A 46 10.82 9.47 7.67
CA GLN A 46 10.23 10.36 8.68
C GLN A 46 8.94 11.04 8.17
N THR A 47 8.79 11.22 6.87
CA THR A 47 7.59 11.81 6.28
C THR A 47 6.35 10.94 6.47
N PHE A 48 6.53 9.64 6.76
CA PHE A 48 5.44 8.69 7.02
C PHE A 48 5.07 8.54 8.50
N GLU A 49 5.70 9.30 9.40
CA GLU A 49 5.39 9.25 10.83
C GLU A 49 3.89 9.49 11.15
N PRO A 50 3.17 10.38 10.46
CA PRO A 50 1.72 10.52 10.65
C PRO A 50 0.94 9.24 10.35
N PHE A 51 1.40 8.42 9.41
CA PHE A 51 0.81 7.11 9.11
C PHE A 51 1.23 6.04 10.13
N PHE A 52 2.48 6.07 10.58
CA PHE A 52 3.01 5.13 11.57
C PHE A 52 2.47 5.38 12.98
N ASN A 53 2.16 6.62 13.32
CA ASN A 53 1.59 7.00 14.62
C ASN A 53 2.46 6.64 15.84
N GLY A 54 3.78 6.79 15.73
CA GLY A 54 4.72 6.47 16.81
C GLY A 54 4.94 4.97 17.06
N GLU A 55 4.35 4.09 16.25
CA GLU A 55 4.33 2.67 16.53
C GLU A 55 5.44 1.87 15.84
N ILE A 56 6.15 2.48 14.88
CA ILE A 56 7.08 1.77 13.99
C ILE A 56 8.49 2.32 14.05
N LEU A 57 8.67 3.63 13.84
CA LEU A 57 10.00 4.22 13.81
C LEU A 57 10.64 4.23 15.20
N GLY A 58 11.96 4.00 15.25
CA GLY A 58 12.73 3.94 16.49
C GLY A 58 12.48 2.69 17.35
N GLN A 59 11.61 1.78 16.92
CA GLN A 59 11.38 0.52 17.63
C GLN A 59 12.53 -0.46 17.36
N LYS A 60 13.23 -0.86 18.44
CA LYS A 60 14.35 -1.82 18.40
C LYS A 60 13.86 -3.28 18.44
N LYS A 61 12.97 -3.63 17.52
CA LYS A 61 12.46 -5.01 17.38
C LYS A 61 12.37 -5.43 15.93
N TYR A 62 12.34 -6.72 15.70
CA TYR A 62 12.24 -7.29 14.36
C TYR A 62 10.83 -7.10 13.79
N LEU A 63 10.71 -7.03 12.46
CA LEU A 63 9.43 -6.89 11.77
C LEU A 63 8.44 -7.97 12.19
N ARG A 64 8.88 -9.22 12.36
CA ARG A 64 8.03 -10.33 12.81
C ARG A 64 7.41 -10.14 14.20
N ASP A 65 8.00 -9.29 15.04
CA ASP A 65 7.57 -9.06 16.43
C ASP A 65 6.54 -7.90 16.53
N PHE A 66 6.24 -7.25 15.41
CA PHE A 66 5.15 -6.28 15.33
C PHE A 66 3.79 -6.96 15.19
N SER A 67 2.71 -6.25 15.55
CA SER A 67 1.36 -6.65 15.19
C SER A 67 1.21 -6.75 13.65
N LYS A 68 0.28 -7.56 13.17
CA LYS A 68 0.01 -7.69 11.73
C LYS A 68 -0.28 -6.34 11.07
N GLY A 69 -1.04 -5.46 11.73
CA GLY A 69 -1.31 -4.11 11.25
C GLY A 69 -0.02 -3.29 11.09
N ASN A 70 0.91 -3.35 12.06
CA ASN A 70 2.18 -2.63 11.98
C ASN A 70 3.15 -3.25 10.96
N GLN A 71 3.17 -4.57 10.80
CA GLN A 71 3.88 -5.24 9.71
C GLN A 71 3.36 -4.74 8.36
N LYS A 72 2.03 -4.67 8.18
CA LYS A 72 1.39 -4.15 6.98
C LYS A 72 1.77 -2.69 6.71
N LYS A 73 1.68 -1.81 7.71
CA LYS A 73 2.13 -0.42 7.58
C LYS A 73 3.59 -0.34 7.10
N ALA A 74 4.49 -1.11 7.74
CA ALA A 74 5.90 -1.14 7.37
C ALA A 74 6.11 -1.65 5.94
N GLY A 75 5.40 -2.70 5.53
CA GLY A 75 5.48 -3.26 4.19
C GLY A 75 4.96 -2.32 3.10
N ILE A 76 3.82 -1.67 3.34
CA ILE A 76 3.25 -0.70 2.40
C ILE A 76 4.23 0.48 2.20
N VAL A 77 4.77 1.06 3.27
CA VAL A 77 5.76 2.14 3.14
C VAL A 77 7.03 1.63 2.46
N GLY A 78 7.49 0.41 2.77
CA GLY A 78 8.61 -0.21 2.09
C GLY A 78 8.42 -0.32 0.57
N SER A 79 7.20 -0.57 0.10
CA SER A 79 6.88 -0.62 -1.33
C SER A 79 6.96 0.75 -2.02
N LEU A 80 6.89 1.85 -1.28
CA LEU A 80 7.00 3.21 -1.82
C LEU A 80 8.44 3.71 -1.96
N ILE A 81 9.43 2.99 -1.42
CA ILE A 81 10.84 3.39 -1.50
C ILE A 81 11.28 3.50 -2.96
N GLY A 82 11.86 4.63 -3.32
CA GLY A 82 12.35 4.92 -4.66
C GLY A 82 11.27 5.45 -5.61
N ASN A 83 10.14 5.87 -5.10
CA ASN A 83 9.04 6.49 -5.84
C ASN A 83 8.65 5.68 -7.09
N PRO A 84 8.16 4.44 -6.94
CA PRO A 84 7.76 3.61 -8.07
C PRO A 84 6.60 4.25 -8.84
N GLU A 85 6.58 4.07 -10.17
CA GLU A 85 5.49 4.54 -11.01
C GLU A 85 4.20 3.74 -10.77
N VAL A 86 4.35 2.44 -10.45
CA VAL A 86 3.22 1.53 -10.20
C VAL A 86 3.43 0.77 -8.90
N VAL A 87 2.43 0.77 -8.03
CA VAL A 87 2.39 0.01 -6.78
C VAL A 87 1.18 -0.91 -6.76
N LEU A 88 1.44 -2.21 -6.55
CA LEU A 88 0.38 -3.20 -6.35
C LEU A 88 0.18 -3.41 -4.85
N LEU A 89 -1.07 -3.31 -4.39
CA LEU A 89 -1.47 -3.56 -3.01
C LEU A 89 -2.57 -4.61 -2.98
N ASP A 90 -2.30 -5.73 -2.31
CA ASP A 90 -3.28 -6.81 -2.15
C ASP A 90 -3.95 -6.69 -0.78
N GLU A 91 -5.28 -6.50 -0.78
CA GLU A 91 -6.11 -6.32 0.42
C GLU A 91 -5.48 -5.37 1.48
N PRO A 92 -5.05 -4.15 1.09
CA PRO A 92 -4.27 -3.29 1.99
C PRO A 92 -5.04 -2.80 3.21
N PHE A 93 -6.38 -2.74 3.14
CA PHE A 93 -7.24 -2.28 4.23
C PHE A 93 -7.63 -3.38 5.21
N ALA A 94 -7.48 -4.64 4.84
CA ALA A 94 -7.85 -5.78 5.68
C ALA A 94 -7.01 -5.82 6.98
N ASN A 95 -7.68 -6.16 8.09
CA ASN A 95 -7.05 -6.29 9.42
C ASN A 95 -6.39 -5.00 9.97
N LEU A 96 -6.78 -3.84 9.47
CA LEU A 96 -6.41 -2.54 10.02
C LEU A 96 -7.58 -1.97 10.84
N ASP A 97 -7.26 -1.25 11.91
CA ASP A 97 -8.26 -0.46 12.63
C ASP A 97 -8.79 0.71 11.77
N PRO A 98 -10.00 1.24 12.06
CA PRO A 98 -10.61 2.26 11.24
C PRO A 98 -9.75 3.53 11.07
N THR A 99 -9.02 3.93 12.10
CA THR A 99 -8.15 5.10 12.04
C THR A 99 -6.99 4.88 11.08
N THR A 100 -6.37 3.71 11.13
CA THR A 100 -5.29 3.32 10.20
C THR A 100 -5.82 3.19 8.76
N GLN A 101 -7.02 2.67 8.56
CA GLN A 101 -7.64 2.62 7.23
C GLN A 101 -7.82 4.03 6.62
N ILE A 102 -8.31 5.00 7.42
CA ILE A 102 -8.44 6.40 6.98
C ILE A 102 -7.08 7.01 6.61
N ARG A 103 -6.06 6.78 7.44
CA ARG A 103 -4.70 7.26 7.18
C ARG A 103 -4.10 6.62 5.92
N LEU A 104 -4.34 5.32 5.69
CA LEU A 104 -3.89 4.64 4.48
C LEU A 104 -4.55 5.20 3.21
N LYS A 105 -5.86 5.46 3.24
CA LYS A 105 -6.55 6.13 2.13
C LYS A 105 -5.94 7.49 1.81
N SER A 106 -5.67 8.28 2.84
CA SER A 106 -5.03 9.60 2.69
C SER A 106 -3.60 9.48 2.13
N LEU A 107 -2.84 8.49 2.59
CA LEU A 107 -1.50 8.22 2.09
C LEU A 107 -1.51 7.86 0.60
N ILE A 108 -2.38 6.92 0.18
CA ILE A 108 -2.50 6.51 -1.22
C ILE A 108 -2.82 7.70 -2.12
N LYS A 109 -3.78 8.52 -1.74
CA LYS A 109 -4.15 9.74 -2.50
C LYS A 109 -2.99 10.73 -2.58
N LEU A 110 -2.32 10.97 -1.45
CA LEU A 110 -1.18 11.88 -1.40
C LEU A 110 -0.04 11.42 -2.31
N GLU A 111 0.30 10.13 -2.29
CA GLU A 111 1.37 9.57 -3.13
C GLU A 111 0.99 9.60 -4.62
N ALA A 112 -0.27 9.33 -4.95
CA ALA A 112 -0.76 9.45 -6.32
C ALA A 112 -0.68 10.89 -6.83
N GLU A 113 -1.13 11.87 -6.03
CA GLU A 113 -1.15 13.28 -6.42
C GLU A 113 0.26 13.89 -6.48
N LYS A 114 1.10 13.61 -5.47
CA LYS A 114 2.41 14.24 -5.33
C LYS A 114 3.48 13.61 -6.20
N ASN A 115 3.50 12.30 -6.27
CA ASN A 115 4.56 11.52 -6.93
C ASN A 115 4.12 10.90 -8.25
N GLY A 116 2.84 11.02 -8.63
CA GLY A 116 2.30 10.44 -9.85
C GLY A 116 2.23 8.91 -9.80
N THR A 117 2.30 8.30 -8.62
CA THR A 117 2.24 6.85 -8.45
C THR A 117 0.86 6.31 -8.82
N THR A 118 0.81 5.34 -9.70
CA THR A 118 -0.41 4.58 -10.01
C THR A 118 -0.55 3.40 -9.05
N PHE A 119 -1.66 3.32 -8.33
CA PHE A 119 -1.95 2.20 -7.45
C PHE A 119 -2.90 1.20 -8.10
N LEU A 120 -2.53 -0.08 -8.09
CA LEU A 120 -3.42 -1.19 -8.39
C LEU A 120 -3.77 -1.89 -7.08
N ILE A 121 -5.02 -1.78 -6.65
CA ILE A 121 -5.48 -2.25 -5.35
C ILE A 121 -6.49 -3.37 -5.54
N SER A 122 -6.23 -4.56 -4.97
CA SER A 122 -7.27 -5.58 -4.82
C SER A 122 -8.03 -5.35 -3.51
N SER A 123 -9.32 -5.52 -3.52
CA SER A 123 -10.15 -5.53 -2.31
C SER A 123 -11.50 -6.18 -2.58
N HIS A 124 -12.04 -6.83 -1.55
CA HIS A 124 -13.43 -7.30 -1.51
C HIS A 124 -14.37 -6.31 -0.78
N ASP A 125 -13.83 -5.23 -0.21
CA ASP A 125 -14.61 -4.17 0.45
C ASP A 125 -14.89 -3.03 -0.54
N LEU A 126 -16.14 -2.95 -0.99
CA LEU A 126 -16.60 -1.97 -1.97
C LEU A 126 -16.46 -0.53 -1.46
N THR A 127 -16.64 -0.30 -0.16
CA THR A 127 -16.54 1.03 0.44
C THR A 127 -15.15 1.59 0.30
N HIS A 128 -14.12 0.77 0.62
CA HIS A 128 -12.74 1.22 0.52
C HIS A 128 -12.33 1.56 -0.92
N VAL A 129 -12.67 0.68 -1.88
CA VAL A 129 -12.25 0.92 -3.28
C VAL A 129 -12.96 2.12 -3.90
N THR A 130 -14.25 2.32 -3.61
CA THR A 130 -15.00 3.47 -4.14
C THR A 130 -14.56 4.81 -3.54
N GLU A 131 -13.96 4.81 -2.35
CA GLU A 131 -13.44 6.02 -1.73
C GLU A 131 -12.03 6.41 -2.20
N VAL A 132 -11.24 5.44 -2.72
CA VAL A 132 -9.81 5.63 -3.02
C VAL A 132 -9.50 5.56 -4.50
N CYS A 133 -10.20 4.69 -5.25
CA CYS A 133 -9.88 4.41 -6.64
C CYS A 133 -10.70 5.29 -7.60
N ASP A 134 -10.05 5.84 -8.61
CA ASP A 134 -10.70 6.58 -9.68
C ASP A 134 -11.36 5.65 -10.71
N ARG A 135 -10.92 4.38 -10.76
CA ARG A 135 -11.41 3.36 -11.68
C ARG A 135 -11.48 2.01 -10.99
N ILE A 136 -12.54 1.27 -11.23
CA ILE A 136 -12.78 -0.05 -10.64
C ILE A 136 -12.99 -1.07 -11.74
N VAL A 137 -12.27 -2.18 -11.64
CA VAL A 137 -12.42 -3.35 -12.52
C VAL A 137 -13.03 -4.48 -11.69
N LEU A 138 -14.23 -4.93 -12.07
CA LEU A 138 -14.91 -6.05 -11.44
C LEU A 138 -14.51 -7.36 -12.12
N LEU A 139 -14.00 -8.28 -11.32
CA LEU A 139 -13.60 -9.61 -11.75
C LEU A 139 -14.53 -10.68 -11.18
N GLU A 140 -15.04 -11.55 -12.03
CA GLU A 140 -15.80 -12.74 -11.63
C GLU A 140 -15.32 -13.96 -12.41
N LYS A 141 -15.00 -15.06 -11.70
CA LYS A 141 -14.55 -16.33 -12.29
C LYS A 141 -13.42 -16.17 -13.32
N GLY A 142 -12.46 -15.25 -13.03
CA GLY A 142 -11.33 -14.97 -13.90
C GLY A 142 -11.64 -14.15 -15.14
N LYS A 143 -12.83 -13.54 -15.23
CA LYS A 143 -13.22 -12.65 -16.32
C LYS A 143 -13.49 -11.26 -15.81
N MET A 144 -13.13 -10.28 -16.60
CA MET A 144 -13.51 -8.87 -16.37
C MET A 144 -14.98 -8.70 -16.78
N ILE A 145 -15.80 -8.35 -15.79
CA ILE A 145 -17.25 -8.17 -15.97
C ILE A 145 -17.58 -6.70 -16.22
N GLN A 146 -16.94 -5.81 -15.47
CA GLN A 146 -17.14 -4.36 -15.58
C GLN A 146 -15.80 -3.65 -15.46
N ASP A 147 -15.74 -2.49 -16.08
CA ASP A 147 -14.62 -1.55 -16.01
C ASP A 147 -15.24 -0.15 -16.00
N ILE A 148 -15.23 0.50 -14.83
CA ILE A 148 -16.00 1.71 -14.57
C ILE A 148 -15.16 2.79 -13.89
N GLU A 149 -15.40 4.04 -14.25
CA GLU A 149 -14.91 5.20 -13.50
C GLU A 149 -15.73 5.39 -12.22
N THR A 150 -15.03 5.73 -11.13
CA THR A 150 -15.67 5.90 -9.83
C THR A 150 -16.41 7.22 -9.76
N THR A 151 -17.67 7.15 -9.36
CA THR A 151 -18.57 8.30 -9.13
C THR A 151 -19.21 8.20 -7.76
N SER A 152 -19.93 9.22 -7.34
CA SER A 152 -20.70 9.19 -6.08
C SER A 152 -21.81 8.12 -6.03
N LYS A 153 -22.13 7.50 -7.18
CA LYS A 153 -23.17 6.45 -7.28
C LYS A 153 -22.58 5.04 -7.36
N THR A 154 -21.29 4.92 -7.63
CA THR A 154 -20.65 3.62 -7.93
C THR A 154 -20.79 2.61 -6.81
N LEU A 155 -20.66 3.02 -5.54
CA LEU A 155 -20.86 2.10 -4.41
C LEU A 155 -22.25 1.45 -4.45
N LYS A 156 -23.29 2.24 -4.63
CA LYS A 156 -24.69 1.75 -4.66
C LYS A 156 -24.94 0.83 -5.86
N GLU A 157 -24.34 1.13 -7.01
CA GLU A 157 -24.46 0.32 -8.22
C GLU A 157 -23.77 -1.06 -8.04
N LEU A 158 -22.59 -1.09 -7.43
CA LEU A 158 -21.89 -2.32 -7.10
C LEU A 158 -22.61 -3.15 -6.02
N GLU A 159 -23.13 -2.51 -4.97
CA GLU A 159 -23.94 -3.19 -3.94
C GLU A 159 -25.19 -3.86 -4.56
N GLN A 160 -25.88 -3.18 -5.49
CA GLN A 160 -26.99 -3.75 -6.21
C GLN A 160 -26.59 -4.94 -7.09
N TYR A 161 -25.46 -4.87 -7.75
CA TYR A 161 -24.93 -5.98 -8.56
C TYR A 161 -24.69 -7.24 -7.72
N PHE A 162 -24.07 -7.10 -6.55
CA PHE A 162 -23.78 -8.25 -5.67
C PHE A 162 -24.97 -8.74 -4.85
N SER A 163 -26.07 -7.99 -4.81
CA SER A 163 -27.29 -8.38 -4.07
C SER A 163 -28.28 -9.20 -4.91
N ASN A 164 -28.05 -9.33 -6.22
CA ASN A 164 -28.84 -10.12 -7.17
C ASN A 164 -28.14 -11.44 -7.51
#